data_2f6315681b533490165a05bedbb74dbf
#
_entry.id   2f6315681b533490165a05bedbb74dbf
#
_cell.length_a   1.000
_cell.length_b   1.000
_cell.length_c   1.000
_cell.angle_alpha   90.00
_cell.angle_beta   90.00
_cell.angle_gamma   90.00
#
_symmetry.space_group_name_H-M   'P 1'
#
loop_
_entity.id
_entity.type
_entity.pdbx_description
1 polymer ?
#
loop_
_entity_poly.entity_id
_entity_poly.type
_entity_poly.pdbx_seq_one_letter_code
_entity_poly.pdbx_strand_id
1 'polypeptide(L)'
;MFKKWLAIFKKDTLMDRAYQRSFEMLTITMAMCKEARVSLRQREDNEIDLAIKDKDIEVNKYEREVRRMVFNHLAIQGTADLPSGLALVSIIIDIERLGDYAKNMVELAMDHPGKLHGGQYEEDIIRIESSVEDSFAQTKKCFEEGDPKLALELLDKYAWVNDLCDDIVVAVVKEKDPNIRAGDAAALAVYVRWLKRINSHLRNITTSVINPFDRIGFQPKR
;
A
#
# COMPACT_ATOMS: atom_id res chain seq x y z
N MET A 1 -23.16 9.26 -1.75
CA MET A 1 -22.66 8.82 -0.44
C MET A 1 -21.52 9.71 0.06
N PHE A 2 -20.56 10.12 -0.75
CA PHE A 2 -19.37 10.89 -0.38
C PHE A 2 -19.55 12.38 0.02
N LYS A 3 -20.62 13.07 -0.42
CA LYS A 3 -20.87 14.45 0.09
C LYS A 3 -21.12 14.55 1.60
N LYS A 4 -21.40 13.42 2.28
CA LYS A 4 -21.43 13.37 3.74
C LYS A 4 -20.03 13.32 4.39
N TRP A 5 -18.99 12.86 3.70
CA TRP A 5 -17.63 12.76 4.23
C TRP A 5 -17.03 14.13 4.56
N LEU A 6 -17.12 15.09 3.67
CA LEU A 6 -16.64 16.47 3.90
C LEU A 6 -17.42 17.22 4.99
N ALA A 7 -18.65 16.79 5.31
CA ALA A 7 -19.45 17.38 6.38
C ALA A 7 -19.13 16.78 7.78
N ILE A 8 -18.47 15.63 7.84
CA ILE A 8 -18.14 14.91 9.09
C ILE A 8 -17.03 15.64 9.87
N PHE A 9 -16.07 16.31 9.21
CA PHE A 9 -14.96 17.03 9.86
C PHE A 9 -15.34 18.18 10.80
N LYS A 10 -16.63 18.40 11.07
CA LYS A 10 -17.10 19.44 12.00
C LYS A 10 -17.40 18.97 13.42
N LYS A 11 -17.28 17.65 13.73
CA LYS A 11 -17.70 17.12 15.03
C LYS A 11 -16.63 16.16 15.57
N ASP A 12 -15.48 16.46 15.94
CA ASP A 12 -14.47 15.65 16.67
C ASP A 12 -15.01 14.28 17.21
N THR A 13 -15.55 13.46 16.31
CA THR A 13 -16.13 12.16 16.62
C THR A 13 -15.05 11.06 16.66
N LEU A 14 -15.35 9.92 17.25
CA LEU A 14 -14.45 8.76 17.20
C LEU A 14 -14.20 8.29 15.75
N MET A 15 -15.20 8.45 14.86
CA MET A 15 -15.03 8.14 13.44
C MET A 15 -14.05 9.08 12.74
N ASP A 16 -14.15 10.39 13.02
CA ASP A 16 -13.22 11.37 12.47
C ASP A 16 -11.78 11.09 12.92
N ARG A 17 -11.59 10.78 14.19
CA ARG A 17 -10.29 10.39 14.73
C ARG A 17 -9.77 9.09 14.10
N ALA A 18 -10.64 8.11 13.83
CA ALA A 18 -10.27 6.88 13.16
C ALA A 18 -9.76 7.14 11.74
N TYR A 19 -10.41 8.02 10.97
CA TYR A 19 -9.93 8.45 9.65
C TYR A 19 -8.59 9.17 9.73
N GLN A 20 -8.45 10.15 10.63
CA GLN A 20 -7.17 10.87 10.81
C GLN A 20 -6.03 9.89 11.13
N ARG A 21 -6.26 8.93 12.01
CA ARG A 21 -5.27 7.90 12.34
C ARG A 21 -4.92 7.03 11.13
N SER A 22 -5.89 6.74 10.27
CA SER A 22 -5.65 5.99 9.03
C SER A 22 -4.82 6.79 8.01
N PHE A 23 -5.00 8.12 7.95
CA PHE A 23 -4.16 9.00 7.11
C PHE A 23 -2.71 9.07 7.62
N GLU A 24 -2.53 9.12 8.95
CA GLU A 24 -1.21 9.03 9.58
C GLU A 24 -0.53 7.70 9.24
N MET A 25 -1.25 6.57 9.35
CA MET A 25 -0.73 5.25 8.98
C MET A 25 -0.30 5.21 7.51
N LEU A 26 -1.10 5.74 6.58
CA LEU A 26 -0.72 5.82 5.16
C LEU A 26 0.56 6.65 4.95
N THR A 27 0.73 7.72 5.70
CA THR A 27 1.94 8.56 5.63
C THR A 27 3.18 7.80 6.11
N ILE A 28 3.04 7.06 7.22
CA ILE A 28 4.12 6.25 7.78
C ILE A 28 4.49 5.11 6.82
N THR A 29 3.51 4.35 6.33
CA THR A 29 3.76 3.22 5.43
C THR A 29 4.35 3.66 4.08
N MET A 30 3.95 4.82 3.57
CA MET A 30 4.57 5.42 2.38
C MET A 30 6.05 5.72 2.60
N ALA A 31 6.41 6.33 3.73
CA ALA A 31 7.80 6.60 4.08
C ALA A 31 8.60 5.30 4.27
N MET A 32 8.01 4.28 4.93
CA MET A 32 8.62 2.96 5.08
C MET A 32 8.91 2.29 3.73
N CYS A 33 7.95 2.28 2.80
CA CYS A 33 8.14 1.68 1.48
C CYS A 33 9.22 2.39 0.66
N LYS A 34 9.28 3.73 0.74
CA LYS A 34 10.33 4.52 0.07
C LYS A 34 11.70 4.17 0.61
N GLU A 35 11.86 4.15 1.93
CA GLU A 35 13.12 3.82 2.60
C GLU A 35 13.56 2.38 2.30
N ALA A 36 12.63 1.43 2.37
CA ALA A 36 12.88 0.03 2.07
C ALA A 36 13.38 -0.16 0.62
N ARG A 37 12.78 0.54 -0.35
CA ARG A 37 13.24 0.54 -1.74
C ARG A 37 14.66 1.10 -1.85
N VAL A 38 14.96 2.22 -1.20
CA VAL A 38 16.29 2.81 -1.20
C VAL A 38 17.32 1.84 -0.62
N SER A 39 17.00 1.19 0.50
CA SER A 39 17.88 0.21 1.15
C SER A 39 18.20 -0.98 0.25
N LEU A 40 17.19 -1.52 -0.47
CA LEU A 40 17.37 -2.70 -1.32
C LEU A 40 18.02 -2.38 -2.68
N ARG A 41 17.70 -1.21 -3.25
CA ARG A 41 18.01 -0.90 -4.66
C ARG A 41 19.14 0.11 -4.86
N GLN A 42 19.47 0.91 -3.86
CA GLN A 42 20.37 2.06 -4.03
C GLN A 42 21.58 2.06 -3.11
N ARG A 43 21.49 1.46 -1.91
CA ARG A 43 22.60 1.42 -0.96
C ARG A 43 23.59 0.31 -1.29
N GLU A 44 24.88 0.59 -1.18
CA GLU A 44 25.98 -0.38 -1.35
C GLU A 44 26.41 -1.01 -0.04
N ASP A 45 26.19 -0.31 1.05
CA ASP A 45 26.38 -0.74 2.42
C ASP A 45 25.04 -1.21 2.99
N ASN A 46 25.07 -2.28 3.74
CA ASN A 46 23.88 -2.80 4.44
C ASN A 46 23.46 -1.88 5.60
N GLU A 47 23.70 -0.57 5.53
CA GLU A 47 23.18 0.40 6.49
C GLU A 47 21.67 0.49 6.36
N ILE A 48 21.00 -0.23 7.24
CA ILE A 48 19.55 -0.31 7.29
C ILE A 48 19.07 0.60 8.39
N ASP A 49 18.14 1.46 8.05
CA ASP A 49 17.44 2.25 9.06
C ASP A 49 16.58 1.33 9.93
N LEU A 50 17.09 0.98 11.13
CA LEU A 50 16.38 0.20 12.14
C LEU A 50 15.05 0.85 12.56
N ALA A 51 14.84 2.14 12.25
CA ALA A 51 13.60 2.87 12.50
C ALA A 51 12.38 2.25 11.77
N ILE A 52 12.58 1.40 10.76
CA ILE A 52 11.46 0.70 10.11
C ILE A 52 10.76 -0.26 11.08
N LYS A 53 11.47 -0.93 11.97
CA LYS A 53 10.87 -1.81 12.98
C LYS A 53 10.00 -1.02 13.98
N ASP A 54 10.47 0.14 14.40
CA ASP A 54 9.71 1.00 15.32
C ASP A 54 8.45 1.56 14.63
N LYS A 55 8.57 1.95 13.36
CA LYS A 55 7.43 2.38 12.53
C LYS A 55 6.41 1.25 12.33
N ASP A 56 6.85 0.02 12.12
CA ASP A 56 5.97 -1.15 12.02
C ASP A 56 5.17 -1.37 13.31
N ILE A 57 5.82 -1.26 14.47
CA ILE A 57 5.15 -1.33 15.78
C ILE A 57 4.10 -0.23 15.91
N GLU A 58 4.40 0.98 15.46
CA GLU A 58 3.48 2.12 15.48
C GLU A 58 2.28 1.89 14.55
N VAL A 59 2.50 1.42 13.33
CA VAL A 59 1.45 1.07 12.37
C VAL A 59 0.50 0.02 12.95
N ASN A 60 1.03 -1.05 13.52
CA ASN A 60 0.27 -2.11 14.19
C ASN A 60 -0.54 -1.59 15.40
N LYS A 61 0.01 -0.63 16.14
CA LYS A 61 -0.71 0.05 17.23
C LYS A 61 -1.88 0.86 16.68
N TYR A 62 -1.65 1.63 15.63
CA TYR A 62 -2.69 2.48 15.00
C TYR A 62 -3.82 1.65 14.38
N GLU A 63 -3.51 0.52 13.76
CA GLU A 63 -4.52 -0.41 13.25
C GLU A 63 -5.50 -0.82 14.36
N ARG A 64 -4.98 -1.23 15.52
CA ARG A 64 -5.81 -1.61 16.68
C ARG A 64 -6.62 -0.43 17.25
N GLU A 65 -6.02 0.77 17.26
CA GLU A 65 -6.71 2.00 17.70
C GLU A 65 -7.87 2.33 16.76
N VAL A 66 -7.66 2.31 15.44
CA VAL A 66 -8.72 2.57 14.45
C VAL A 66 -9.86 1.59 14.61
N ARG A 67 -9.59 0.30 14.70
CA ARG A 67 -10.63 -0.73 14.90
C ARG A 67 -11.44 -0.48 16.17
N ARG A 68 -10.78 -0.11 17.27
CA ARG A 68 -11.43 0.22 18.55
C ARG A 68 -12.29 1.48 18.45
N MET A 69 -11.78 2.53 17.80
CA MET A 69 -12.52 3.78 17.60
C MET A 69 -13.77 3.56 16.76
N VAL A 70 -13.67 2.82 15.65
CA VAL A 70 -14.83 2.48 14.81
C VAL A 70 -15.85 1.65 15.59
N PHE A 71 -15.41 0.60 16.29
CA PHE A 71 -16.30 -0.23 17.09
C PHE A 71 -17.07 0.59 18.13
N ASN A 72 -16.38 1.42 18.91
CA ASN A 72 -16.99 2.26 19.94
C ASN A 72 -17.93 3.31 19.33
N HIS A 73 -17.55 3.91 18.18
CA HIS A 73 -18.41 4.85 17.48
C HIS A 73 -19.73 4.20 17.05
N LEU A 74 -19.68 3.04 16.42
CA LEU A 74 -20.86 2.34 15.94
C LEU A 74 -21.74 1.85 17.11
N ALA A 75 -21.14 1.44 18.23
CA ALA A 75 -21.88 1.04 19.42
C ALA A 75 -22.68 2.20 20.06
N ILE A 76 -22.16 3.44 19.95
CA ILE A 76 -22.78 4.63 20.54
C ILE A 76 -23.75 5.31 19.57
N GLN A 77 -23.34 5.47 18.31
CA GLN A 77 -24.08 6.25 17.29
C GLN A 77 -25.09 5.41 16.49
N GLY A 78 -25.07 4.07 16.67
CA GLY A 78 -25.95 3.16 15.96
C GLY A 78 -25.56 2.92 14.49
N THR A 79 -26.53 2.56 13.66
CA THR A 79 -26.28 2.03 12.30
C THR A 79 -26.08 3.08 11.21
N ALA A 80 -26.21 4.37 11.51
CA ALA A 80 -26.13 5.44 10.51
C ALA A 80 -24.78 5.45 9.78
N ASP A 81 -23.68 5.17 10.50
CA ASP A 81 -22.31 5.19 9.96
C ASP A 81 -21.77 3.76 9.74
N LEU A 82 -22.63 2.72 9.82
CA LEU A 82 -22.22 1.33 9.65
C LEU A 82 -21.49 1.07 8.31
N PRO A 83 -21.98 1.54 7.15
CA PRO A 83 -21.27 1.31 5.89
C PRO A 83 -19.86 1.90 5.85
N SER A 84 -19.67 3.13 6.36
CA SER A 84 -18.36 3.79 6.41
C SER A 84 -17.43 3.15 7.43
N GLY A 85 -17.97 2.75 8.57
CA GLY A 85 -17.20 2.04 9.60
C GLY A 85 -16.69 0.68 9.13
N LEU A 86 -17.55 -0.12 8.46
CA LEU A 86 -17.16 -1.40 7.88
C LEU A 86 -16.12 -1.22 6.76
N ALA A 87 -16.29 -0.20 5.91
CA ALA A 87 -15.30 0.11 4.88
C ALA A 87 -13.95 0.46 5.51
N LEU A 88 -13.93 1.32 6.53
CA LEU A 88 -12.68 1.72 7.20
C LEU A 88 -11.99 0.54 7.88
N VAL A 89 -12.73 -0.31 8.59
CA VAL A 89 -12.17 -1.52 9.23
C VAL A 89 -11.60 -2.50 8.20
N SER A 90 -12.17 -2.55 6.99
CA SER A 90 -11.63 -3.40 5.92
C SER A 90 -10.33 -2.87 5.36
N ILE A 91 -10.25 -1.57 5.03
CA ILE A 91 -9.06 -1.00 4.38
C ILE A 91 -7.91 -0.73 5.36
N ILE A 92 -8.17 -0.65 6.66
CA ILE A 92 -7.08 -0.46 7.62
C ILE A 92 -6.09 -1.62 7.60
N ILE A 93 -6.55 -2.83 7.28
CA ILE A 93 -5.71 -4.01 7.06
C ILE A 93 -4.84 -3.82 5.80
N ASP A 94 -5.43 -3.27 4.72
CA ASP A 94 -4.67 -2.97 3.52
C ASP A 94 -3.52 -1.98 3.82
N ILE A 95 -3.77 -0.97 4.66
CA ILE A 95 -2.75 0.01 5.06
C ILE A 95 -1.64 -0.65 5.90
N GLU A 96 -2.00 -1.52 6.84
CA GLU A 96 -1.03 -2.27 7.65
C GLU A 96 -0.15 -3.17 6.77
N ARG A 97 -0.73 -3.87 5.78
CA ARG A 97 0.02 -4.71 4.84
C ARG A 97 1.05 -3.95 4.02
N LEU A 98 0.84 -2.66 3.73
CA LEU A 98 1.87 -1.84 3.09
C LEU A 98 3.13 -1.72 3.96
N GLY A 99 2.97 -1.58 5.28
CA GLY A 99 4.06 -1.60 6.25
C GLY A 99 4.77 -2.95 6.33
N ASP A 100 4.02 -4.05 6.35
CA ASP A 100 4.57 -5.41 6.32
C ASP A 100 5.49 -5.64 5.11
N TYR A 101 5.06 -5.21 3.91
CA TYR A 101 5.90 -5.35 2.71
C TYR A 101 7.15 -4.49 2.77
N ALA A 102 7.08 -3.28 3.34
CA ALA A 102 8.25 -2.45 3.55
C ALA A 102 9.27 -3.13 4.48
N LYS A 103 8.81 -3.71 5.58
CA LYS A 103 9.64 -4.49 6.50
C LYS A 103 10.30 -5.68 5.78
N ASN A 104 9.52 -6.47 5.04
CA ASN A 104 10.04 -7.59 4.27
C ASN A 104 11.12 -7.17 3.24
N MET A 105 10.94 -6.01 2.58
CA MET A 105 11.96 -5.47 1.66
C MET A 105 13.26 -5.11 2.39
N VAL A 106 13.17 -4.58 3.61
CA VAL A 106 14.36 -4.29 4.43
C VAL A 106 15.04 -5.58 4.88
N GLU A 107 14.29 -6.58 5.31
CA GLU A 107 14.84 -7.90 5.65
C GLU A 107 15.55 -8.51 4.44
N LEU A 108 14.98 -8.42 3.25
CA LEU A 108 15.64 -8.85 2.02
C LEU A 108 16.91 -8.05 1.74
N ALA A 109 16.92 -6.73 1.99
CA ALA A 109 18.11 -5.91 1.82
C ALA A 109 19.24 -6.29 2.81
N MET A 110 18.88 -6.78 4.02
CA MET A 110 19.87 -7.27 4.99
C MET A 110 20.54 -8.58 4.55
N ASP A 111 19.75 -9.45 3.92
CA ASP A 111 20.22 -10.77 3.51
C ASP A 111 20.89 -10.75 2.12
N HIS A 112 20.59 -9.77 1.29
CA HIS A 112 21.14 -9.64 -0.06
C HIS A 112 22.56 -9.03 -0.01
N PRO A 113 23.56 -9.60 -0.73
CA PRO A 113 24.97 -9.23 -0.59
C PRO A 113 25.34 -7.86 -1.18
N GLY A 114 24.39 -7.08 -1.67
CA GLY A 114 24.59 -5.76 -2.27
C GLY A 114 23.31 -5.22 -2.85
N LYS A 115 23.37 -4.23 -3.74
CA LYS A 115 22.19 -3.71 -4.42
C LYS A 115 21.51 -4.81 -5.25
N LEU A 116 20.21 -4.90 -5.15
CA LEU A 116 19.43 -5.75 -6.05
C LEU A 116 19.32 -5.08 -7.41
N HIS A 117 19.84 -5.72 -8.44
CA HIS A 117 19.71 -5.30 -9.84
C HIS A 117 18.66 -6.13 -10.58
N GLY A 118 17.92 -5.46 -11.46
CA GLY A 118 16.86 -6.09 -12.24
C GLY A 118 17.36 -6.85 -13.49
N GLY A 119 18.68 -6.83 -13.80
CA GLY A 119 19.21 -7.41 -15.02
C GLY A 119 18.55 -6.80 -16.26
N GLN A 120 18.10 -7.64 -17.19
CA GLN A 120 17.39 -7.17 -18.40
C GLN A 120 16.02 -6.53 -18.10
N TYR A 121 15.47 -6.68 -16.89
CA TYR A 121 14.18 -6.11 -16.46
C TYR A 121 14.33 -4.77 -15.74
N GLU A 122 15.53 -4.21 -15.65
CA GLU A 122 15.84 -3.04 -14.83
C GLU A 122 14.95 -1.84 -15.16
N GLU A 123 14.76 -1.52 -16.44
CA GLU A 123 13.93 -0.39 -16.88
C GLU A 123 12.45 -0.57 -16.49
N ASP A 124 11.92 -1.77 -16.66
CA ASP A 124 10.55 -2.10 -16.27
C ASP A 124 10.35 -2.01 -14.75
N ILE A 125 11.34 -2.46 -13.97
CA ILE A 125 11.30 -2.39 -12.52
C ILE A 125 11.33 -0.94 -12.05
N ILE A 126 12.19 -0.09 -12.58
CA ILE A 126 12.24 1.35 -12.27
C ILE A 126 10.89 2.01 -12.62
N ARG A 127 10.28 1.64 -13.73
CA ARG A 127 8.96 2.13 -14.11
C ARG A 127 7.87 1.70 -13.13
N ILE A 128 7.88 0.44 -12.67
CA ILE A 128 6.97 -0.08 -11.63
C ILE A 128 7.19 0.67 -10.32
N GLU A 129 8.43 0.79 -9.85
CA GLU A 129 8.80 1.48 -8.61
C GLU A 129 8.27 2.92 -8.59
N SER A 130 8.53 3.66 -9.66
CA SER A 130 8.07 5.05 -9.81
C SER A 130 6.55 5.16 -9.83
N SER A 131 5.87 4.19 -10.47
CA SER A 131 4.41 4.16 -10.52
C SER A 131 3.79 3.78 -9.18
N VAL A 132 4.40 2.87 -8.42
CA VAL A 132 3.96 2.52 -7.07
C VAL A 132 4.13 3.71 -6.12
N GLU A 133 5.25 4.44 -6.19
CA GLU A 133 5.49 5.63 -5.37
C GLU A 133 4.47 6.74 -5.68
N ASP A 134 4.20 7.01 -6.97
CA ASP A 134 3.15 7.96 -7.37
C ASP A 134 1.76 7.49 -6.97
N SER A 135 1.46 6.20 -7.14
CA SER A 135 0.19 5.60 -6.71
C SER A 135 -0.05 5.78 -5.21
N PHE A 136 0.98 5.66 -4.38
CA PHE A 136 0.87 5.90 -2.94
C PHE A 136 0.41 7.32 -2.63
N ALA A 137 1.11 8.32 -3.19
CA ALA A 137 0.80 9.73 -2.96
C ALA A 137 -0.62 10.08 -3.45
N GLN A 138 -0.99 9.59 -4.63
CA GLN A 138 -2.29 9.85 -5.22
C GLN A 138 -3.43 9.12 -4.48
N THR A 139 -3.22 7.87 -4.05
CA THR A 139 -4.19 7.11 -3.26
C THR A 139 -4.44 7.79 -1.91
N LYS A 140 -3.37 8.25 -1.23
CA LYS A 140 -3.51 9.02 0.02
C LYS A 140 -4.37 10.26 -0.20
N LYS A 141 -4.06 11.06 -1.22
CA LYS A 141 -4.85 12.25 -1.57
C LYS A 141 -6.30 11.89 -1.87
N CYS A 142 -6.54 10.89 -2.71
CA CYS A 142 -7.87 10.43 -3.07
C CYS A 142 -8.69 9.99 -1.85
N PHE A 143 -8.06 9.28 -0.93
CA PHE A 143 -8.70 8.81 0.30
C PHE A 143 -8.99 9.96 1.27
N GLU A 144 -8.07 10.92 1.44
CA GLU A 144 -8.27 12.12 2.28
C GLU A 144 -9.38 13.04 1.74
N GLU A 145 -9.43 13.25 0.43
CA GLU A 145 -10.41 14.11 -0.22
C GLU A 145 -11.75 13.42 -0.48
N GLY A 146 -11.77 12.07 -0.45
CA GLY A 146 -12.94 11.28 -0.79
C GLY A 146 -13.42 11.55 -2.23
N ASP A 147 -12.49 11.70 -3.19
CA ASP A 147 -12.78 12.08 -4.58
C ASP A 147 -13.05 10.88 -5.48
N PRO A 148 -14.31 10.62 -5.89
CA PRO A 148 -14.65 9.50 -6.73
C PRO A 148 -14.09 9.58 -8.17
N LYS A 149 -13.87 10.78 -8.69
CA LYS A 149 -13.31 10.96 -10.04
C LYS A 149 -11.85 10.59 -10.04
N LEU A 150 -11.10 11.13 -9.07
CA LEU A 150 -9.69 10.78 -8.88
C LEU A 150 -9.55 9.26 -8.66
N ALA A 151 -10.45 8.64 -7.87
CA ALA A 151 -10.42 7.18 -7.66
C ALA A 151 -10.51 6.40 -8.99
N LEU A 152 -11.43 6.75 -9.89
CA LEU A 152 -11.56 6.10 -11.20
C LEU A 152 -10.31 6.30 -12.07
N GLU A 153 -9.78 7.52 -12.10
CA GLU A 153 -8.56 7.85 -12.85
C GLU A 153 -7.36 7.01 -12.34
N LEU A 154 -7.19 6.85 -11.04
CA LEU A 154 -6.10 6.08 -10.45
C LEU A 154 -6.22 4.58 -10.75
N LEU A 155 -7.43 4.04 -10.71
CA LEU A 155 -7.68 2.62 -11.03
C LEU A 155 -7.29 2.28 -12.47
N ASP A 156 -7.54 3.18 -13.40
CA ASP A 156 -7.16 3.00 -14.81
C ASP A 156 -5.65 3.27 -15.01
N LYS A 157 -5.12 4.34 -14.42
CA LYS A 157 -3.71 4.77 -14.56
C LYS A 157 -2.71 3.70 -14.15
N TYR A 158 -2.96 2.96 -13.07
CA TYR A 158 -2.03 1.95 -12.53
C TYR A 158 -2.46 0.50 -12.79
N ALA A 159 -3.44 0.27 -13.66
CA ALA A 159 -3.93 -1.08 -13.97
C ALA A 159 -2.83 -2.02 -14.48
N TRP A 160 -1.95 -1.50 -15.34
CA TRP A 160 -0.88 -2.25 -16.01
C TRP A 160 0.22 -2.76 -15.07
N VAL A 161 0.39 -2.14 -13.88
CA VAL A 161 1.48 -2.46 -12.95
C VAL A 161 1.46 -3.92 -12.52
N ASN A 162 0.29 -4.44 -12.21
CA ASN A 162 0.15 -5.83 -11.75
C ASN A 162 0.51 -6.85 -12.85
N ASP A 163 0.08 -6.58 -14.07
CA ASP A 163 0.33 -7.46 -15.20
C ASP A 163 1.83 -7.51 -15.54
N LEU A 164 2.48 -6.35 -15.58
CA LEU A 164 3.93 -6.28 -15.84
C LEU A 164 4.73 -6.97 -14.70
N CYS A 165 4.30 -6.84 -13.44
CA CYS A 165 4.93 -7.58 -12.35
C CYS A 165 4.81 -9.10 -12.55
N ASP A 166 3.65 -9.60 -12.99
CA ASP A 166 3.46 -11.02 -13.27
C ASP A 166 4.33 -11.48 -14.44
N ASP A 167 4.42 -10.69 -15.51
CA ASP A 167 5.26 -10.99 -16.68
C ASP A 167 6.74 -11.11 -16.29
N ILE A 168 7.26 -10.20 -15.47
CA ILE A 168 8.64 -10.25 -14.97
C ILE A 168 8.86 -11.51 -14.11
N VAL A 169 7.97 -11.80 -13.16
CA VAL A 169 8.09 -13.00 -12.31
C VAL A 169 8.09 -14.28 -13.15
N VAL A 170 7.18 -14.38 -14.12
CA VAL A 170 7.13 -15.53 -15.05
C VAL A 170 8.41 -15.63 -15.88
N ALA A 171 8.96 -14.50 -16.34
CA ALA A 171 10.19 -14.48 -17.12
C ALA A 171 11.41 -14.91 -16.30
N VAL A 172 11.50 -14.48 -15.03
CA VAL A 172 12.54 -14.92 -14.08
C VAL A 172 12.44 -16.42 -13.81
N VAL A 173 11.22 -16.92 -13.51
CA VAL A 173 11.00 -18.37 -13.27
C VAL A 173 11.35 -19.23 -14.49
N LYS A 174 11.17 -18.69 -15.70
CA LYS A 174 11.55 -19.36 -16.99
C LYS A 174 13.00 -19.15 -17.38
N GLU A 175 13.83 -18.57 -16.52
CA GLU A 175 15.27 -18.36 -16.75
C GLU A 175 15.56 -17.63 -18.07
N LYS A 176 14.70 -16.62 -18.42
CA LYS A 176 14.85 -15.87 -19.67
C LYS A 176 16.07 -14.94 -19.70
N ASP A 177 16.62 -14.59 -18.52
CA ASP A 177 17.88 -13.87 -18.39
C ASP A 177 18.99 -14.84 -17.95
N PRO A 178 19.86 -15.31 -18.87
CA PRO A 178 20.91 -16.23 -18.53
C PRO A 178 22.04 -15.62 -17.70
N ASN A 179 22.07 -14.29 -17.54
CA ASN A 179 23.14 -13.58 -16.84
C ASN A 179 22.80 -13.30 -15.39
N ILE A 180 21.53 -13.49 -14.98
CA ILE A 180 21.13 -13.25 -13.60
C ILE A 180 21.56 -14.42 -12.71
N ARG A 181 22.19 -14.12 -11.58
CA ARG A 181 22.57 -15.16 -10.60
C ARG A 181 21.33 -15.70 -9.89
N ALA A 182 21.34 -16.97 -9.47
CA ALA A 182 20.20 -17.61 -8.84
C ALA A 182 19.69 -16.83 -7.59
N GLY A 183 20.61 -16.29 -6.77
CA GLY A 183 20.24 -15.47 -5.61
C GLY A 183 19.54 -14.15 -6.01
N ASP A 184 20.07 -13.48 -7.01
CA ASP A 184 19.46 -12.24 -7.54
C ASP A 184 18.11 -12.52 -8.19
N ALA A 185 17.96 -13.65 -8.91
CA ALA A 185 16.70 -14.07 -9.51
C ALA A 185 15.63 -14.34 -8.44
N ALA A 186 16.00 -15.03 -7.36
CA ALA A 186 15.10 -15.29 -6.24
C ALA A 186 14.67 -13.99 -5.54
N ALA A 187 15.63 -13.12 -5.20
CA ALA A 187 15.38 -11.82 -4.59
C ALA A 187 14.49 -10.95 -5.47
N LEU A 188 14.76 -10.92 -6.78
CA LEU A 188 14.01 -10.14 -7.75
C LEU A 188 12.56 -10.61 -7.88
N ALA A 189 12.33 -11.93 -7.97
CA ALA A 189 10.98 -12.49 -8.05
C ALA A 189 10.14 -12.12 -6.81
N VAL A 190 10.74 -12.20 -5.62
CA VAL A 190 10.09 -11.85 -4.36
C VAL A 190 9.83 -10.35 -4.30
N TYR A 191 10.80 -9.51 -4.64
CA TYR A 191 10.66 -8.05 -4.64
C TYR A 191 9.55 -7.57 -5.58
N VAL A 192 9.55 -8.03 -6.83
CA VAL A 192 8.53 -7.67 -7.83
C VAL A 192 7.14 -8.14 -7.37
N ARG A 193 7.06 -9.31 -6.72
CA ARG A 193 5.83 -9.80 -6.13
C ARG A 193 5.31 -8.87 -5.03
N TRP A 194 6.17 -8.31 -4.18
CA TRP A 194 5.78 -7.33 -3.17
C TRP A 194 5.33 -6.01 -3.78
N LEU A 195 6.00 -5.50 -4.83
CA LEU A 195 5.55 -4.31 -5.57
C LEU A 195 4.12 -4.50 -6.11
N LYS A 196 3.83 -5.67 -6.72
CA LYS A 196 2.47 -6.02 -7.13
C LYS A 196 1.48 -6.00 -5.97
N ARG A 197 1.85 -6.57 -4.82
CA ARG A 197 0.97 -6.61 -3.64
C ARG A 197 0.71 -5.21 -3.08
N ILE A 198 1.74 -4.37 -3.00
CA ILE A 198 1.60 -2.96 -2.60
C ILE A 198 0.60 -2.25 -3.53
N ASN A 199 0.79 -2.35 -4.86
CA ASN A 199 -0.15 -1.75 -5.80
C ASN A 199 -1.59 -2.28 -5.63
N SER A 200 -1.75 -3.58 -5.35
CA SER A 200 -3.07 -4.18 -5.11
C SER A 200 -3.74 -3.63 -3.85
N HIS A 201 -3.01 -3.46 -2.74
CA HIS A 201 -3.54 -2.87 -1.51
C HIS A 201 -3.89 -1.39 -1.68
N LEU A 202 -3.06 -0.61 -2.40
CA LEU A 202 -3.39 0.78 -2.78
C LEU A 202 -4.67 0.85 -3.62
N ARG A 203 -4.88 -0.08 -4.56
CA ARG A 203 -6.12 -0.18 -5.33
C ARG A 203 -7.32 -0.52 -4.44
N ASN A 204 -7.18 -1.38 -3.43
CA ASN A 204 -8.25 -1.66 -2.48
C ASN A 204 -8.67 -0.38 -1.73
N ILE A 205 -7.70 0.38 -1.22
CA ILE A 205 -7.94 1.67 -0.57
C ILE A 205 -8.63 2.64 -1.53
N THR A 206 -8.16 2.73 -2.78
CA THR A 206 -8.77 3.59 -3.81
C THR A 206 -10.22 3.16 -4.10
N THR A 207 -10.50 1.86 -4.21
CA THR A 207 -11.86 1.37 -4.47
C THR A 207 -12.83 1.62 -3.33
N SER A 208 -12.35 1.75 -2.08
CA SER A 208 -13.20 2.08 -0.93
C SER A 208 -13.85 3.45 -1.03
N VAL A 209 -13.26 4.36 -1.84
CA VAL A 209 -13.79 5.70 -2.08
C VAL A 209 -15.06 5.67 -2.95
N ILE A 210 -15.20 4.68 -3.82
CA ILE A 210 -16.27 4.60 -4.83
C ILE A 210 -17.20 3.40 -4.68
N ASN A 211 -16.71 2.31 -4.12
CA ASN A 211 -17.46 1.08 -3.97
C ASN A 211 -18.14 0.98 -2.60
N PRO A 212 -19.30 0.32 -2.49
CA PRO A 212 -19.83 -0.09 -1.20
C PRO A 212 -18.90 -1.13 -0.54
N PHE A 213 -19.08 -1.33 0.75
CA PHE A 213 -18.24 -2.21 1.59
C PHE A 213 -18.00 -3.60 0.99
N ASP A 214 -19.07 -4.25 0.50
CA ASP A 214 -19.03 -5.62 -0.07
C ASP A 214 -18.29 -5.71 -1.42
N ARG A 215 -17.90 -4.57 -1.99
CA ARG A 215 -17.22 -4.47 -3.28
C ARG A 215 -15.85 -3.78 -3.22
N ILE A 216 -15.31 -3.57 -2.04
CA ILE A 216 -13.93 -3.08 -1.89
C ILE A 216 -12.98 -4.08 -2.55
N GLY A 217 -12.03 -3.58 -3.37
CA GLY A 217 -11.08 -4.39 -4.13
C GLY A 217 -11.58 -4.84 -5.51
N PHE A 218 -12.87 -4.72 -5.81
CA PHE A 218 -13.43 -5.08 -7.11
C PHE A 218 -13.54 -3.86 -8.05
N GLN A 219 -13.51 -4.12 -9.35
CA GLN A 219 -13.78 -3.07 -10.34
C GLN A 219 -15.16 -2.45 -10.09
N PRO A 220 -15.27 -1.10 -10.17
CA PRO A 220 -16.56 -0.43 -10.06
C PRO A 220 -17.53 -0.94 -11.12
N LYS A 221 -18.79 -1.11 -10.76
CA LYS A 221 -19.84 -1.33 -11.77
C LYS A 221 -19.99 -0.04 -12.56
N ARG A 222 -19.75 -0.11 -13.86
CA ARG A 222 -20.06 0.97 -14.82
C ARG A 222 -21.56 1.10 -15.01
#